data_6c8d2d445d24fbc02a9c037ba88b5961
#
_entry.id   6c8d2d445d24fbc02a9c037ba88b5961
#
_cell.length_a   1.000
_cell.length_b   1.000
_cell.length_c   1.000
_cell.angle_alpha   90.00
_cell.angle_beta   90.00
_cell.angle_gamma   90.00
#
_symmetry.space_group_name_H-M   'P 1'
#
loop_
_entity.id
_entity.type
_entity.pdbx_description
1 polymer ?
#
loop_
_entity_poly.entity_id
_entity_poly.type
_entity_poly.pdbx_seq_one_letter_code
_entity_poly.pdbx_strand_id
1 'polypeptide(L)'
;MAHDVSIPEMTEAILARLIAQWEGWKNQDPAPNEEIIADDFNSYWPDGSRHVGKPTPQQMSEQPISRYNLSEFRVVPVGEDAALVTYFADIQTPGDSVEHHMAVGEVWSKCNGEWLIRGYSGTLIM
;
A
#
# COMPACT_ATOMS: atom_id res chain seq x y z
N MET A 1 27.15 12.77 5.22
CA MET A 1 26.70 11.84 4.18
C MET A 1 25.25 12.11 3.84
N ALA A 2 24.98 12.10 2.56
CA ALA A 2 23.63 12.38 2.07
C ALA A 2 22.60 11.32 2.47
N HIS A 3 23.05 10.15 2.93
CA HIS A 3 22.16 9.05 3.28
C HIS A 3 21.19 9.39 4.39
N ASP A 4 21.65 10.12 5.43
CA ASP A 4 20.80 10.45 6.55
C ASP A 4 19.72 11.45 6.16
N VAL A 5 19.99 12.29 5.17
CA VAL A 5 19.02 13.26 4.66
C VAL A 5 18.00 12.58 3.76
N SER A 6 18.43 11.54 2.99
CA SER A 6 17.55 10.87 2.04
C SER A 6 16.49 10.01 2.72
N ILE A 7 16.70 9.52 3.95
CA ILE A 7 15.74 8.67 4.65
C ILE A 7 14.43 9.41 4.97
N PRO A 8 14.46 10.62 5.55
CA PRO A 8 13.21 11.38 5.72
C PRO A 8 12.50 11.71 4.41
N GLU A 9 13.27 12.06 3.37
CA GLU A 9 12.71 12.34 2.05
C GLU A 9 12.06 11.10 1.45
N MET A 10 12.74 9.95 1.56
CA MET A 10 12.21 8.65 1.12
C MET A 10 10.90 8.34 1.82
N THR A 11 10.86 8.47 3.13
CA THR A 11 9.69 8.18 3.94
C THR A 11 8.53 9.07 3.50
N GLU A 12 8.75 10.37 3.38
CA GLU A 12 7.72 11.32 2.99
C GLU A 12 7.18 11.01 1.60
N ALA A 13 8.06 10.73 0.64
CA ALA A 13 7.66 10.42 -0.72
C ALA A 13 6.83 9.12 -0.79
N ILE A 14 7.26 8.08 -0.09
CA ILE A 14 6.55 6.81 -0.07
C ILE A 14 5.19 6.97 0.60
N LEU A 15 5.12 7.62 1.77
CA LEU A 15 3.87 7.76 2.51
C LEU A 15 2.84 8.57 1.73
N ALA A 16 3.27 9.61 1.00
CA ALA A 16 2.35 10.40 0.17
C ALA A 16 1.69 9.53 -0.90
N ARG A 17 2.47 8.68 -1.56
CA ARG A 17 1.96 7.80 -2.60
C ARG A 17 1.11 6.67 -2.02
N LEU A 18 1.53 6.13 -0.89
CA LEU A 18 0.78 5.07 -0.18
C LEU A 18 -0.62 5.57 0.22
N ILE A 19 -0.71 6.76 0.78
CA ILE A 19 -1.99 7.36 1.16
C ILE A 19 -2.84 7.62 -0.08
N ALA A 20 -2.25 8.10 -1.16
CA ALA A 20 -2.96 8.32 -2.42
C ALA A 20 -3.56 7.02 -2.96
N GLN A 21 -2.83 5.91 -2.82
CA GLN A 21 -3.30 4.61 -3.27
C GLN A 21 -4.49 4.13 -2.42
N TRP A 22 -4.43 4.28 -1.11
CA TRP A 22 -5.56 3.93 -0.22
C TRP A 22 -6.77 4.82 -0.50
N GLU A 23 -6.56 6.11 -0.69
CA GLU A 23 -7.64 7.05 -1.01
C GLU A 23 -8.29 6.72 -2.35
N GLY A 24 -7.48 6.35 -3.35
CA GLY A 24 -8.00 5.90 -4.64
C GLY A 24 -8.87 4.66 -4.51
N TRP A 25 -8.44 3.70 -3.68
CA TRP A 25 -9.23 2.49 -3.45
C TRP A 25 -10.57 2.83 -2.80
N LYS A 26 -10.55 3.67 -1.76
CA LYS A 26 -11.77 4.11 -1.07
C LYS A 26 -12.74 4.78 -2.04
N ASN A 27 -12.23 5.62 -2.93
CA ASN A 27 -13.04 6.36 -3.88
C ASN A 27 -13.34 5.58 -5.16
N GLN A 28 -12.87 4.34 -5.27
CA GLN A 28 -12.99 3.51 -6.48
C GLN A 28 -12.42 4.21 -7.70
N ASP A 29 -11.32 4.93 -7.50
CA ASP A 29 -10.59 5.61 -8.55
C ASP A 29 -9.37 4.75 -8.93
N PRO A 30 -9.30 4.21 -10.14
CA PRO A 30 -8.18 3.34 -10.53
C PRO A 30 -6.89 4.09 -10.87
N ALA A 31 -6.91 5.41 -11.00
CA ALA A 31 -5.74 6.17 -11.42
C ALA A 31 -4.53 5.99 -10.49
N PRO A 32 -4.66 6.08 -9.15
CA PRO A 32 -3.51 5.85 -8.29
C PRO A 32 -2.92 4.44 -8.42
N ASN A 33 -3.73 3.41 -8.60
CA ASN A 33 -3.23 2.05 -8.80
C ASN A 33 -2.41 1.95 -10.08
N GLU A 34 -2.88 2.57 -11.15
CA GLU A 34 -2.14 2.55 -12.42
C GLU A 34 -0.80 3.27 -12.31
N GLU A 35 -0.76 4.33 -11.54
CA GLU A 35 0.43 5.18 -11.42
C GLU A 35 1.44 4.65 -10.42
N ILE A 36 0.97 4.08 -9.29
CA ILE A 36 1.81 3.79 -8.12
C ILE A 36 2.20 2.32 -8.05
N ILE A 37 1.36 1.43 -8.56
CA ILE A 37 1.63 -0.01 -8.49
C ILE A 37 2.44 -0.45 -9.70
N ALA A 38 3.51 -1.21 -9.45
CA ALA A 38 4.38 -1.71 -10.51
C ALA A 38 3.67 -2.79 -11.34
N ASP A 39 4.06 -2.92 -12.61
CA ASP A 39 3.47 -3.93 -13.51
C ASP A 39 3.66 -5.36 -13.01
N ASP A 40 4.77 -5.62 -12.33
CA ASP A 40 5.10 -6.94 -11.79
C ASP A 40 4.69 -7.09 -10.32
N PHE A 41 3.75 -6.28 -9.86
CA PHE A 41 3.24 -6.29 -8.51
C PHE A 41 2.76 -7.69 -8.10
N ASN A 42 3.07 -8.08 -6.88
CA ASN A 42 2.66 -9.36 -6.32
C ASN A 42 2.08 -9.11 -4.93
N SER A 43 0.89 -9.67 -4.67
CA SER A 43 0.22 -9.40 -3.40
C SER A 43 -0.41 -10.65 -2.83
N TYR A 44 -0.44 -10.71 -1.49
CA TYR A 44 -1.23 -11.66 -0.73
C TYR A 44 -2.34 -10.90 -0.01
N TRP A 45 -3.55 -11.34 -0.19
CA TRP A 45 -4.73 -10.73 0.42
C TRP A 45 -5.05 -11.43 1.74
N PRO A 46 -5.88 -10.82 2.60
CA PRO A 46 -6.18 -11.40 3.92
C PRO A 46 -6.80 -12.79 3.89
N ASP A 47 -7.44 -13.16 2.79
CA ASP A 47 -8.02 -14.50 2.63
C ASP A 47 -6.96 -15.55 2.24
N GLY A 48 -5.70 -15.16 2.11
CA GLY A 48 -4.61 -16.03 1.73
C GLY A 48 -4.39 -16.16 0.23
N SER A 49 -5.21 -15.53 -0.59
CA SER A 49 -5.06 -15.60 -2.05
C SER A 49 -3.89 -14.76 -2.52
N ARG A 50 -3.22 -15.24 -3.56
CA ARG A 50 -2.11 -14.52 -4.19
C ARG A 50 -2.58 -13.92 -5.52
N HIS A 51 -2.23 -12.68 -5.75
CA HIS A 51 -2.56 -11.96 -6.98
C HIS A 51 -1.30 -11.40 -7.60
N VAL A 52 -1.18 -11.52 -8.93
CA VAL A 52 -0.03 -11.03 -9.69
C VAL A 52 -0.53 -9.96 -10.66
N GLY A 53 0.20 -8.84 -10.71
CA GLY A 53 -0.17 -7.71 -11.54
C GLY A 53 -1.01 -6.67 -10.78
N LYS A 54 -1.24 -5.54 -11.42
CA LYS A 54 -2.01 -4.46 -10.81
C LYS A 54 -3.46 -4.90 -10.57
N PRO A 55 -4.06 -4.52 -9.43
CA PRO A 55 -5.48 -4.77 -9.23
C PRO A 55 -6.31 -4.09 -10.32
N THR A 56 -7.29 -4.82 -10.84
CA THR A 56 -8.19 -4.28 -11.85
C THR A 56 -9.30 -3.47 -11.19
N PRO A 57 -9.97 -2.56 -11.93
CA PRO A 57 -11.13 -1.87 -11.39
C PRO A 57 -12.21 -2.81 -10.87
N GLN A 58 -12.38 -3.97 -11.50
CA GLN A 58 -13.32 -4.98 -11.03
C GLN A 58 -12.90 -5.54 -9.68
N GLN A 59 -11.63 -5.87 -9.50
CA GLN A 59 -11.13 -6.35 -8.21
C GLN A 59 -11.30 -5.30 -7.11
N MET A 60 -11.07 -4.03 -7.43
CA MET A 60 -11.32 -2.94 -6.50
C MET A 60 -12.78 -2.90 -6.06
N SER A 61 -13.70 -3.06 -6.99
CA SER A 61 -15.14 -3.01 -6.69
C SER A 61 -15.60 -4.19 -5.85
N GLU A 62 -14.88 -5.30 -5.92
CA GLU A 62 -15.19 -6.49 -5.12
C GLU A 62 -14.69 -6.40 -3.69
N GLN A 63 -13.80 -5.44 -3.41
CA GLN A 63 -13.21 -5.22 -2.10
C GLN A 63 -13.37 -3.76 -1.67
N PRO A 64 -14.60 -3.24 -1.59
CA PRO A 64 -14.81 -1.82 -1.33
C PRO A 64 -14.45 -1.46 0.12
N ILE A 65 -14.02 -0.22 0.30
CA ILE A 65 -13.68 0.33 1.61
C ILE A 65 -14.48 1.60 1.80
N SER A 66 -15.22 1.72 2.91
CA SER A 66 -15.94 2.96 3.23
C SER A 66 -15.09 3.89 4.09
N ARG A 67 -14.26 3.33 4.96
CA ARG A 67 -13.36 4.10 5.84
C ARG A 67 -12.09 3.31 6.07
N TYR A 68 -11.00 4.03 6.26
CA TYR A 68 -9.75 3.42 6.68
C TYR A 68 -9.00 4.37 7.61
N ASN A 69 -8.15 3.79 8.45
CA ASN A 69 -7.22 4.54 9.29
C ASN A 69 -5.89 3.81 9.29
N LEU A 70 -4.83 4.50 8.90
CA LEU A 70 -3.50 3.93 8.82
C LEU A 70 -2.66 4.44 9.97
N SER A 71 -1.87 3.56 10.59
CA SER A 71 -1.11 3.91 11.77
C SER A 71 0.19 3.12 11.87
N GLU A 72 1.09 3.62 12.71
CA GLU A 72 2.34 2.97 13.07
C GLU A 72 3.21 2.64 11.86
N PHE A 73 3.37 3.61 10.98
CA PHE A 73 4.22 3.46 9.81
C PHE A 73 5.66 3.25 10.18
N ARG A 74 6.28 2.31 9.49
CA ARG A 74 7.71 2.08 9.61
C ARG A 74 8.28 1.89 8.22
N VAL A 75 9.26 2.71 7.85
CA VAL A 75 9.94 2.64 6.56
C VAL A 75 11.38 2.25 6.81
N VAL A 76 11.77 1.09 6.29
CA VAL A 76 13.12 0.55 6.48
C VAL A 76 13.82 0.52 5.13
N PRO A 77 14.84 1.36 4.92
CA PRO A 77 15.57 1.35 3.65
C PRO A 77 16.25 0.01 3.40
N VAL A 78 16.16 -0.46 2.16
CA VAL A 78 16.86 -1.65 1.71
C VAL A 78 17.69 -1.22 0.50
N GLY A 79 18.78 -0.50 0.76
CA GLY A 79 19.54 0.17 -0.28
C GLY A 79 18.96 1.55 -0.59
N GLU A 80 19.44 2.18 -1.64
CA GLU A 80 19.07 3.55 -2.01
C GLU A 80 17.71 3.62 -2.71
N ASP A 81 17.35 2.55 -3.41
CA ASP A 81 16.18 2.56 -4.29
C ASP A 81 15.11 1.55 -3.87
N ALA A 82 15.16 1.07 -2.63
CA ALA A 82 14.17 0.12 -2.15
C ALA A 82 13.89 0.33 -0.66
N ALA A 83 12.69 -0.03 -0.24
CA ALA A 83 12.29 0.07 1.17
C ALA A 83 11.24 -0.98 1.50
N LEU A 84 11.32 -1.46 2.74
CA LEU A 84 10.26 -2.26 3.35
C LEU A 84 9.39 -1.31 4.16
N VAL A 85 8.09 -1.34 3.93
CA VAL A 85 7.15 -0.46 4.62
C VAL A 85 6.13 -1.32 5.35
N THR A 86 5.97 -1.08 6.64
CA THR A 86 4.96 -1.77 7.44
C THR A 86 4.07 -0.77 8.14
N TYR A 87 2.82 -1.15 8.34
CA TYR A 87 1.85 -0.32 9.05
C TYR A 87 0.64 -1.16 9.45
N PHE A 88 -0.25 -0.57 10.22
CA PHE A 88 -1.55 -1.16 10.53
C PHE A 88 -2.64 -0.37 9.83
N ALA A 89 -3.65 -1.09 9.37
CA ALA A 89 -4.80 -0.49 8.70
C ALA A 89 -6.07 -0.96 9.40
N ASP A 90 -6.89 -0.01 9.84
CA ASP A 90 -8.22 -0.28 10.34
C ASP A 90 -9.20 0.04 9.22
N ILE A 91 -9.96 -0.95 8.81
CA ILE A 91 -10.80 -0.86 7.62
C ILE A 91 -12.25 -1.15 7.97
N GLN A 92 -13.14 -0.35 7.40
CA GLN A 92 -14.57 -0.60 7.47
C GLN A 92 -15.10 -0.71 6.05
N THR A 93 -15.90 -1.75 5.79
CA THR A 93 -16.52 -1.96 4.48
C THR A 93 -17.92 -1.36 4.47
N PRO A 94 -18.45 -1.02 3.26
CA PRO A 94 -19.80 -0.44 3.17
C PRO A 94 -20.85 -1.39 3.74
N GLY A 95 -21.74 -0.82 4.57
CA GLY A 95 -22.82 -1.60 5.18
C GLY A 95 -22.40 -2.43 6.38
N ASP A 96 -21.13 -2.44 6.73
CA ASP A 96 -20.62 -3.18 7.89
C ASP A 96 -20.31 -2.18 9.00
N SER A 97 -20.79 -2.47 10.21
CA SER A 97 -20.50 -1.65 11.38
C SER A 97 -19.22 -2.10 12.11
N VAL A 98 -18.65 -3.22 11.69
CA VAL A 98 -17.44 -3.78 12.34
C VAL A 98 -16.20 -3.28 11.63
N GLU A 99 -15.22 -2.85 12.42
CA GLU A 99 -13.93 -2.44 11.92
C GLU A 99 -12.98 -3.63 11.93
N HIS A 100 -12.26 -3.81 10.84
CA HIS A 100 -11.29 -4.90 10.70
C HIS A 100 -9.89 -4.36 10.82
N HIS A 101 -9.04 -5.03 11.60
CA HIS A 101 -7.64 -4.63 11.79
C HIS A 101 -6.74 -5.51 10.94
N MET A 102 -5.82 -4.86 10.22
CA MET A 102 -4.86 -5.55 9.36
C MET A 102 -3.45 -5.13 9.68
N ALA A 103 -2.54 -6.09 9.64
CA ALA A 103 -1.11 -5.81 9.56
C ALA A 103 -0.71 -5.85 8.10
N VAL A 104 0.00 -4.83 7.63
CA VAL A 104 0.37 -4.70 6.22
C VAL A 104 1.88 -4.60 6.09
N GLY A 105 2.44 -5.35 5.15
CA GLY A 105 3.83 -5.25 4.75
C GLY A 105 3.91 -5.00 3.26
N GLU A 106 4.74 -4.04 2.85
CA GLU A 106 4.87 -3.66 1.45
C GLU A 106 6.34 -3.51 1.08
N VAL A 107 6.65 -3.83 -0.17
CA VAL A 107 7.97 -3.58 -0.74
C VAL A 107 7.83 -2.48 -1.78
N TRP A 108 8.60 -1.43 -1.59
CA TRP A 108 8.62 -0.28 -2.50
C TRP A 108 9.98 -0.20 -3.16
N SER A 109 10.01 0.20 -4.43
CA SER A 109 11.26 0.45 -5.14
C SER A 109 11.15 1.70 -5.98
N LYS A 110 12.28 2.39 -6.15
CA LYS A 110 12.34 3.59 -6.96
C LYS A 110 12.72 3.21 -8.39
N CYS A 111 11.91 3.62 -9.33
CA CYS A 111 12.12 3.33 -10.74
C CYS A 111 11.94 4.62 -11.53
N ASN A 112 12.95 5.03 -12.27
CA ASN A 112 12.92 6.28 -13.04
C ASN A 112 12.54 7.50 -12.21
N GLY A 113 13.05 7.55 -10.97
CA GLY A 113 12.81 8.66 -10.07
C GLY A 113 11.50 8.60 -9.28
N GLU A 114 10.68 7.58 -9.50
CA GLU A 114 9.40 7.45 -8.82
C GLU A 114 9.33 6.18 -7.98
N TRP A 115 8.73 6.30 -6.79
CA TRP A 115 8.53 5.17 -5.89
C TRP A 115 7.29 4.39 -6.32
N LEU A 116 7.48 3.09 -6.55
CA LEU A 116 6.40 2.17 -6.92
C LEU A 116 6.30 1.05 -5.90
N ILE A 117 5.08 0.60 -5.64
CA ILE A 117 4.86 -0.55 -4.79
C ILE A 117 5.01 -1.83 -5.62
N ARG A 118 5.89 -2.73 -5.16
CA ARG A 118 6.21 -3.97 -5.85
C ARG A 118 5.59 -5.19 -5.18
N GLY A 119 5.35 -5.11 -3.88
CA GLY A 119 4.79 -6.23 -3.14
C GLY A 119 3.91 -5.76 -2.00
N TYR A 120 2.92 -6.59 -1.65
CA TYR A 120 1.95 -6.29 -0.60
C TYR A 120 1.53 -7.57 0.08
N SER A 121 1.44 -7.53 1.40
CA SER A 121 0.84 -8.62 2.16
C SER A 121 0.00 -8.03 3.29
N GLY A 122 -1.28 -8.37 3.30
CA GLY A 122 -2.20 -7.94 4.35
C GLY A 122 -2.72 -9.13 5.13
N THR A 123 -2.69 -9.04 6.46
CA THR A 123 -3.14 -10.09 7.35
C THR A 123 -4.13 -9.52 8.34
N LEU A 124 -5.29 -10.17 8.48
CA LEU A 124 -6.27 -9.78 9.50
C LEU A 124 -5.76 -10.15 10.88
N ILE A 125 -5.88 -9.21 11.83
CA ILE A 125 -5.43 -9.44 13.21
C ILE A 125 -6.63 -9.59 14.13
N MET A 126 -7.80 -9.44 13.70
CA MET A 126 -9.02 -9.51 14.48
C MET A 126 -9.82 -8.24 14.30
#